data_b9c3f52c02916e830987dd70cd922bb8
#
_entry.id   b9c3f52c02916e830987dd70cd922bb8
#
_cell.length_a   1.000
_cell.length_b   1.000
_cell.length_c   1.000
_cell.angle_alpha   90.00
_cell.angle_beta   90.00
_cell.angle_gamma   90.00
#
_symmetry.space_group_name_H-M   'P 1'
#
loop_
_entity.id
_entity.type
_entity.pdbx_description
1 polymer ?
#
loop_
_entity_poly.entity_id
_entity_poly.type
_entity_poly.pdbx_seq_one_letter_code
_entity_poly.pdbx_strand_id
1 'polypeptide(L)'
;MGDKTDYRTGRVGGKKNRMNIKRAKQEIKHAIEAYLLKDEEGNYEIPSQRQRPIFLIGAPGIGKTQIMEQISKECEIGLVAYTITHHTRQSAIGLPFISTHIYDGNEYSVTEYTMSEIVASVYNKIEESGLKEGILFIDEINCVSETLAPAMLQFLQYKT
;
A
#
# COMPACT_ATOMS: atom_id res chain seq x y z
N MET A 1 31.78 1.64 47.56
CA MET A 1 30.82 2.65 47.09
C MET A 1 30.37 2.20 45.72
N GLY A 2 29.29 1.43 45.65
CA GLY A 2 28.84 0.77 44.43
C GLY A 2 27.80 1.62 43.71
N ASP A 3 28.07 1.89 42.47
CA ASP A 3 27.16 2.59 41.55
C ASP A 3 26.08 1.60 41.12
N LYS A 4 24.85 1.89 41.50
CA LYS A 4 23.67 1.13 41.11
C LYS A 4 23.17 1.69 39.79
N THR A 5 23.57 1.13 38.68
CA THR A 5 22.98 1.41 37.37
C THR A 5 21.54 0.89 37.35
N ASP A 6 20.58 1.81 37.31
CA ASP A 6 19.16 1.53 37.18
C ASP A 6 18.82 1.20 35.70
N TYR A 7 18.61 -0.07 35.41
CA TYR A 7 18.27 -0.59 34.07
C TYR A 7 16.81 -0.35 33.63
N ARG A 8 16.05 0.50 34.32
CA ARG A 8 14.62 0.70 34.04
C ARG A 8 14.25 1.86 33.16
N THR A 9 15.19 2.72 32.75
CA THR A 9 14.88 3.84 31.84
C THR A 9 15.98 4.02 30.82
N GLY A 10 15.97 3.23 29.77
CA GLY A 10 16.75 3.47 28.56
C GLY A 10 16.31 4.73 27.83
N ARG A 11 16.41 5.90 28.49
CA ARG A 11 16.28 7.21 27.85
C ARG A 11 17.60 7.61 27.25
N VAL A 12 17.88 7.09 26.07
CA VAL A 12 18.83 7.75 25.18
C VAL A 12 18.17 9.08 24.78
N GLY A 13 18.77 10.19 25.22
CA GLY A 13 18.34 11.56 24.92
C GLY A 13 18.54 11.94 23.45
N GLY A 14 17.96 11.17 22.51
CA GLY A 14 17.80 11.58 21.13
C GLY A 14 16.65 12.57 21.06
N LYS A 15 16.88 13.78 20.54
CA LYS A 15 15.81 14.68 20.08
C LYS A 15 14.82 13.84 19.29
N LYS A 16 13.60 13.58 19.81
CA LYS A 16 12.52 12.96 19.04
C LYS A 16 12.28 13.87 17.84
N ASN A 17 12.84 13.51 16.72
CA ASN A 17 12.66 14.19 15.45
C ASN A 17 11.20 13.92 15.04
N ARG A 18 10.26 14.70 15.63
CA ARG A 18 8.84 14.59 15.33
C ARG A 18 8.68 14.96 13.87
N MET A 19 8.32 13.97 13.07
CA MET A 19 7.97 14.19 11.68
C MET A 19 6.72 15.08 11.66
N ASN A 20 6.84 16.28 11.09
CA ASN A 20 5.69 17.14 10.86
C ASN A 20 5.04 16.78 9.51
N ILE A 21 3.82 17.26 9.29
CA ILE A 21 3.02 17.00 8.09
C ILE A 21 3.78 17.40 6.81
N LYS A 22 4.44 18.55 6.84
CA LYS A 22 5.19 19.06 5.67
C LYS A 22 6.34 18.13 5.28
N ARG A 23 7.08 17.64 6.28
CA ARG A 23 8.18 16.70 6.06
C ARG A 23 7.66 15.33 5.61
N ALA A 24 6.57 14.83 6.20
CA ALA A 24 5.94 13.59 5.76
C ALA A 24 5.53 13.67 4.29
N LYS A 25 4.92 14.77 3.87
CA LYS A 25 4.54 15.01 2.48
C LYS A 25 5.77 14.98 1.55
N GLN A 26 6.87 15.62 1.95
CA GLN A 26 8.11 15.63 1.15
C GLN A 26 8.71 14.23 1.01
N GLU A 27 8.81 13.47 2.10
CA GLU A 27 9.35 12.10 2.08
C GLU A 27 8.52 11.17 1.19
N ILE A 28 7.18 11.27 1.25
CA ILE A 28 6.29 10.50 0.37
C ILE A 28 6.51 10.89 -1.09
N LYS A 29 6.58 12.20 -1.37
CA LYS A 29 6.80 12.72 -2.72
C LYS A 29 8.12 12.22 -3.31
N HIS A 30 9.21 12.30 -2.56
CA HIS A 30 10.51 11.77 -2.97
C HIS A 30 10.48 10.26 -3.23
N ALA A 31 9.75 9.50 -2.41
CA ALA A 31 9.62 8.06 -2.64
C ALA A 31 8.84 7.77 -3.92
N ILE A 32 7.78 8.51 -4.20
CA ILE A 32 6.99 8.37 -5.44
C ILE A 32 7.85 8.73 -6.65
N GLU A 33 8.55 9.85 -6.60
CA GLU A 33 9.46 10.29 -7.66
C GLU A 33 10.53 9.22 -7.94
N ALA A 34 11.14 8.64 -6.90
CA ALA A 34 12.12 7.58 -7.03
C ALA A 34 11.52 6.28 -7.63
N TYR A 35 10.26 5.95 -7.28
CA TYR A 35 9.59 4.75 -7.79
C TYR A 35 9.08 4.89 -9.23
N LEU A 36 8.87 6.13 -9.68
CA LEU A 36 8.44 6.43 -11.05
C LEU A 36 9.61 6.75 -12.00
N LEU A 37 10.85 6.81 -11.49
CA LEU A 37 12.04 6.95 -12.33
C LEU A 37 12.15 5.80 -13.32
N LYS A 38 12.39 6.15 -14.58
CA LYS A 38 12.57 5.19 -15.68
C LYS A 38 13.95 5.39 -16.30
N ASP A 39 14.53 4.27 -16.71
CA ASP A 39 15.77 4.25 -17.49
C ASP A 39 15.55 4.73 -18.94
N GLU A 40 16.62 4.76 -19.73
CA GLU A 40 16.58 5.16 -21.13
C GLU A 40 15.70 4.23 -22.00
N GLU A 41 15.46 2.99 -21.55
CA GLU A 41 14.63 1.99 -22.21
C GLU A 41 13.15 2.09 -21.79
N GLY A 42 12.82 2.96 -20.81
CA GLY A 42 11.48 3.17 -20.28
C GLY A 42 11.06 2.21 -19.18
N ASN A 43 11.98 1.38 -18.65
CA ASN A 43 11.73 0.51 -17.51
C ASN A 43 11.91 1.26 -16.19
N TYR A 44 11.16 0.88 -15.16
CA TYR A 44 11.35 1.48 -13.85
C TYR A 44 12.72 1.08 -13.26
N GLU A 45 13.52 2.06 -12.84
CA GLU A 45 14.81 1.82 -12.16
C GLU A 45 14.64 0.98 -10.89
N ILE A 46 13.53 1.18 -10.18
CA ILE A 46 13.13 0.36 -9.04
C ILE A 46 11.94 -0.49 -9.47
N PRO A 47 12.12 -1.78 -9.80
CA PRO A 47 11.05 -2.68 -10.17
C PRO A 47 9.95 -2.73 -9.10
N SER A 48 8.70 -2.90 -9.50
CA SER A 48 7.53 -2.88 -8.61
C SER A 48 7.66 -3.83 -7.43
N GLN A 49 8.30 -4.99 -7.61
CA GLN A 49 8.56 -5.97 -6.54
C GLN A 49 9.50 -5.45 -5.44
N ARG A 50 10.37 -4.49 -5.77
CA ARG A 50 11.32 -3.87 -4.82
C ARG A 50 10.81 -2.58 -4.21
N GLN A 51 9.76 -1.98 -4.76
CA GLN A 51 9.12 -0.81 -4.17
C GLN A 51 8.45 -1.22 -2.85
N ARG A 52 8.66 -0.47 -1.80
CA ARG A 52 8.11 -0.78 -0.47
C ARG A 52 6.87 0.06 -0.19
N PRO A 53 5.83 -0.50 0.45
CA PRO A 53 4.71 0.29 0.90
C PRO A 53 5.14 1.31 1.95
N ILE A 54 4.51 2.49 1.93
CA ILE A 54 4.80 3.57 2.89
C ILE A 54 3.72 3.54 3.97
N PHE A 55 4.14 3.48 5.23
CA PHE A 55 3.22 3.52 6.37
C PHE A 55 3.15 4.92 6.97
N LEU A 56 1.93 5.49 6.96
CA LEU A 56 1.62 6.75 7.63
C LEU A 56 1.03 6.49 9.02
N ILE A 57 1.86 6.64 10.04
CA ILE A 57 1.45 6.46 11.43
C ILE A 57 1.17 7.82 12.07
N GLY A 58 -0.05 8.02 12.51
CA GLY A 58 -0.45 9.26 13.16
C GLY A 58 -1.87 9.22 13.67
N ALA A 59 -2.22 10.16 14.55
CA ALA A 59 -3.55 10.26 15.13
C ALA A 59 -4.65 10.39 14.04
N PRO A 60 -5.88 9.95 14.33
CA PRO A 60 -7.02 10.23 13.46
C PRO A 60 -7.20 11.74 13.23
N GLY A 61 -7.69 12.11 12.06
CA GLY A 61 -8.04 13.52 11.76
C GLY A 61 -6.87 14.47 11.51
N ILE A 62 -5.62 14.01 11.48
CA ILE A 62 -4.46 14.87 11.18
C ILE A 62 -4.27 15.17 9.68
N GLY A 63 -5.20 14.75 8.83
CA GLY A 63 -5.17 15.07 7.41
C GLY A 63 -4.34 14.10 6.54
N LYS A 64 -4.20 12.82 6.95
CA LYS A 64 -3.45 11.82 6.15
C LYS A 64 -3.99 11.70 4.72
N THR A 65 -5.29 11.59 4.56
CA THR A 65 -5.95 11.50 3.25
C THR A 65 -5.74 12.77 2.42
N GLN A 66 -5.86 13.95 3.04
CA GLN A 66 -5.63 15.23 2.37
C GLN A 66 -4.20 15.40 1.86
N ILE A 67 -3.21 14.87 2.60
CA ILE A 67 -1.81 14.85 2.14
C ILE A 67 -1.69 14.04 0.86
N MET A 68 -2.32 12.86 0.81
CA MET A 68 -2.28 11.98 -0.36
C MET A 68 -2.95 12.61 -1.58
N GLU A 69 -4.09 13.29 -1.37
CA GLU A 69 -4.77 14.05 -2.43
C GLU A 69 -3.89 15.18 -2.99
N GLN A 70 -3.19 15.91 -2.12
CA GLN A 70 -2.29 16.97 -2.56
C GLN A 70 -1.09 16.42 -3.33
N ILE A 71 -0.50 15.31 -2.86
CA ILE A 71 0.64 14.67 -3.54
C ILE A 71 0.22 14.15 -4.91
N SER A 72 -0.93 13.48 -5.00
CA SER A 72 -1.48 12.98 -6.25
C SER A 72 -1.62 14.10 -7.30
N LYS A 73 -2.15 15.24 -6.90
CA LYS A 73 -2.28 16.42 -7.77
C LYS A 73 -0.93 17.01 -8.18
N GLU A 74 0.02 17.10 -7.23
CA GLU A 74 1.34 17.68 -7.49
C GLU A 74 2.24 16.79 -8.36
N CYS A 75 2.07 15.48 -8.27
CA CYS A 75 2.82 14.51 -9.06
C CYS A 75 2.09 14.07 -10.34
N GLU A 76 0.87 14.59 -10.58
CA GLU A 76 0.03 14.25 -11.74
C GLU A 76 -0.21 12.75 -11.89
N ILE A 77 -0.46 12.06 -10.76
CA ILE A 77 -0.72 10.63 -10.68
C ILE A 77 -2.10 10.33 -10.13
N GLY A 78 -2.69 9.20 -10.50
CA GLY A 78 -3.98 8.76 -9.99
C GLY A 78 -3.92 8.47 -8.48
N LEU A 79 -5.02 8.73 -7.76
CA LEU A 79 -5.18 8.34 -6.36
C LEU A 79 -6.47 7.54 -6.21
N VAL A 80 -6.32 6.34 -5.65
CA VAL A 80 -7.42 5.55 -5.13
C VAL A 80 -7.29 5.52 -3.61
N ALA A 81 -8.23 6.17 -2.92
CA ALA A 81 -8.32 6.12 -1.46
C ALA A 81 -9.34 5.04 -1.07
N TYR A 82 -8.89 4.06 -0.31
CA TYR A 82 -9.66 2.89 0.05
C TYR A 82 -9.70 2.71 1.56
N THR A 83 -10.89 2.76 2.15
CA THR A 83 -11.06 2.56 3.61
C THR A 83 -11.37 1.10 3.90
N ILE A 84 -10.47 0.41 4.60
CA ILE A 84 -10.54 -1.05 4.78
C ILE A 84 -11.61 -1.51 5.77
N THR A 85 -12.13 -0.64 6.61
CA THR A 85 -13.07 -0.98 7.71
C THR A 85 -14.36 -1.64 7.29
N HIS A 86 -14.83 -1.36 6.08
CA HIS A 86 -16.09 -1.87 5.56
C HIS A 86 -15.93 -3.07 4.61
N HIS A 87 -14.70 -3.55 4.43
CA HIS A 87 -14.40 -4.58 3.45
C HIS A 87 -14.29 -5.97 4.05
N THR A 88 -14.86 -6.92 3.33
CA THR A 88 -14.76 -8.35 3.63
C THR A 88 -13.50 -8.93 2.99
N ARG A 89 -13.11 -10.14 3.40
CA ARG A 89 -12.04 -10.88 2.73
C ARG A 89 -12.30 -11.05 1.23
N GLN A 90 -13.55 -11.25 0.84
CA GLN A 90 -13.96 -11.45 -0.54
C GLN A 90 -13.77 -10.22 -1.41
N SER A 91 -14.06 -9.02 -0.90
CA SER A 91 -13.83 -7.78 -1.64
C SER A 91 -12.34 -7.46 -1.80
N ALA A 92 -11.50 -7.89 -0.85
CA ALA A 92 -10.07 -7.65 -0.88
C ALA A 92 -9.28 -8.64 -1.74
N ILE A 93 -9.69 -9.93 -1.77
CA ILE A 93 -8.99 -11.00 -2.48
C ILE A 93 -9.69 -11.37 -3.79
N GLY A 94 -10.99 -11.17 -3.88
CA GLY A 94 -11.86 -11.68 -4.93
C GLY A 94 -12.67 -12.91 -4.48
N LEU A 95 -13.59 -13.31 -5.32
CA LEU A 95 -14.44 -14.48 -5.10
C LEU A 95 -13.81 -15.71 -5.77
N PRO A 96 -13.75 -16.86 -5.09
CA PRO A 96 -13.32 -18.09 -5.73
C PRO A 96 -14.38 -18.57 -6.73
N PHE A 97 -13.93 -19.02 -7.89
CA PHE A 97 -14.77 -19.71 -8.87
C PHE A 97 -14.02 -20.93 -9.42
N ILE A 98 -14.78 -21.89 -9.97
CA ILE A 98 -14.21 -23.09 -10.54
C ILE A 98 -14.09 -22.90 -12.05
N SER A 99 -12.87 -23.06 -12.57
CA SER A 99 -12.54 -23.11 -13.99
C SER A 99 -12.06 -24.50 -14.37
N THR A 100 -12.16 -24.84 -15.66
CA THR A 100 -11.64 -26.10 -16.19
C THR A 100 -10.38 -25.83 -17.00
N HIS A 101 -9.31 -26.50 -16.63
CA HIS A 101 -8.02 -26.43 -17.33
C HIS A 101 -7.61 -27.80 -17.84
N ILE A 102 -6.94 -27.81 -19.00
CA ILE A 102 -6.41 -29.02 -19.61
C ILE A 102 -4.90 -29.06 -19.36
N TYR A 103 -4.44 -30.09 -18.62
CA TYR A 103 -3.04 -30.37 -18.41
C TYR A 103 -2.74 -31.80 -18.91
N ASP A 104 -1.75 -31.96 -19.77
CA ASP A 104 -1.35 -33.24 -20.37
C ASP A 104 -2.53 -34.02 -21.01
N GLY A 105 -3.48 -33.28 -21.63
CA GLY A 105 -4.66 -33.86 -22.27
C GLY A 105 -5.80 -34.28 -21.35
N ASN A 106 -5.67 -34.06 -20.05
CA ASN A 106 -6.71 -34.34 -19.06
C ASN A 106 -7.35 -33.04 -18.54
N GLU A 107 -8.65 -33.10 -18.30
CA GLU A 107 -9.39 -31.97 -17.70
C GLU A 107 -9.28 -32.00 -16.18
N TYR A 108 -8.97 -30.82 -15.61
CA TYR A 108 -8.91 -30.61 -14.16
C TYR A 108 -9.76 -29.40 -13.77
N SER A 109 -10.49 -29.56 -12.67
CA SER A 109 -11.17 -28.43 -12.03
C SER A 109 -10.16 -27.68 -11.15
N VAL A 110 -9.98 -26.39 -11.44
CA VAL A 110 -9.05 -25.50 -10.72
C VAL A 110 -9.85 -24.39 -10.06
N THR A 111 -9.49 -24.04 -8.84
CA THR A 111 -10.07 -22.87 -8.18
C THR A 111 -9.26 -21.63 -8.55
N GLU A 112 -9.91 -20.68 -9.20
CA GLU A 112 -9.37 -19.35 -9.50
C GLU A 112 -10.11 -18.29 -8.69
N TYR A 113 -9.57 -17.07 -8.68
CA TYR A 113 -10.21 -15.95 -7.99
C TYR A 113 -10.53 -14.85 -8.98
N THR A 114 -11.69 -14.21 -8.80
CA THR A 114 -12.01 -12.98 -9.53
C THR A 114 -11.04 -11.87 -9.12
N MET A 115 -10.89 -10.86 -9.97
CA MET A 115 -10.17 -9.65 -9.57
C MET A 115 -10.78 -9.04 -8.32
N SER A 116 -9.95 -8.64 -7.35
CA SER A 116 -10.44 -7.99 -6.14
C SER A 116 -10.98 -6.59 -6.45
N GLU A 117 -11.94 -6.14 -5.65
CA GLU A 117 -12.53 -4.80 -5.77
C GLU A 117 -11.46 -3.70 -5.62
N ILE A 118 -10.47 -3.92 -4.74
CA ILE A 118 -9.37 -2.99 -4.55
C ILE A 118 -8.57 -2.81 -5.84
N VAL A 119 -8.21 -3.92 -6.49
CA VAL A 119 -7.45 -3.88 -7.74
C VAL A 119 -8.30 -3.29 -8.86
N ALA A 120 -9.56 -3.71 -8.98
CA ALA A 120 -10.48 -3.17 -9.98
C ALA A 120 -10.65 -1.65 -9.86
N SER A 121 -10.73 -1.12 -8.64
CA SER A 121 -10.85 0.32 -8.43
C SER A 121 -9.63 1.11 -8.90
N VAL A 122 -8.43 0.52 -8.83
CA VAL A 122 -7.22 1.13 -9.37
C VAL A 122 -7.26 1.18 -10.90
N TYR A 123 -7.64 0.08 -11.56
CA TYR A 123 -7.79 0.06 -13.03
C TYR A 123 -8.85 1.04 -13.53
N ASN A 124 -10.03 1.06 -12.90
CA ASN A 124 -11.07 2.01 -13.24
C ASN A 124 -10.58 3.45 -13.12
N LYS A 125 -9.83 3.76 -12.06
CA LYS A 125 -9.27 5.10 -11.86
C LYS A 125 -8.26 5.49 -12.92
N ILE A 126 -7.43 4.56 -13.35
CA ILE A 126 -6.46 4.75 -14.45
C ILE A 126 -7.21 5.04 -15.76
N GLU A 127 -8.24 4.24 -16.09
CA GLU A 127 -9.06 4.43 -17.28
C GLU A 127 -9.80 5.78 -17.28
N GLU A 128 -10.44 6.13 -16.16
CA GLU A 128 -11.17 7.39 -16.02
C GLU A 128 -10.28 8.63 -16.12
N SER A 129 -9.09 8.57 -15.52
CA SER A 129 -8.17 9.71 -15.46
C SER A 129 -7.26 9.84 -16.68
N GLY A 130 -7.06 8.77 -17.44
CA GLY A 130 -6.07 8.68 -18.51
C GLY A 130 -4.62 8.72 -18.02
N LEU A 131 -4.40 8.65 -16.70
CA LEU A 131 -3.08 8.63 -16.08
C LEU A 131 -2.51 7.21 -16.12
N LYS A 132 -1.21 7.08 -16.31
CA LYS A 132 -0.56 5.77 -16.43
C LYS A 132 -0.15 5.17 -15.10
N GLU A 133 0.07 6.01 -14.10
CA GLU A 133 0.51 5.62 -12.76
C GLU A 133 -0.49 6.09 -11.71
N GLY A 134 -0.51 5.41 -10.57
CA GLY A 134 -1.40 5.74 -9.47
C GLY A 134 -0.89 5.27 -8.11
N ILE A 135 -1.48 5.86 -7.08
CA ILE A 135 -1.27 5.49 -5.69
C ILE A 135 -2.53 4.79 -5.18
N LEU A 136 -2.37 3.62 -4.60
CA LEU A 136 -3.38 3.02 -3.75
C LEU A 136 -3.12 3.42 -2.30
N PHE A 137 -3.98 4.25 -1.74
CA PHE A 137 -3.95 4.64 -0.35
C PHE A 137 -4.98 3.84 0.44
N ILE A 138 -4.50 2.97 1.34
CA ILE A 138 -5.36 2.18 2.21
C ILE A 138 -5.44 2.85 3.56
N ASP A 139 -6.58 3.44 3.88
CA ASP A 139 -6.82 4.07 5.17
C ASP A 139 -7.32 3.06 6.20
N GLU A 140 -7.04 3.36 7.47
CA GLU A 140 -7.46 2.57 8.63
C GLU A 140 -7.00 1.11 8.61
N ILE A 141 -5.83 0.82 8.06
CA ILE A 141 -5.25 -0.53 7.97
C ILE A 141 -5.14 -1.22 9.35
N ASN A 142 -5.09 -0.46 10.43
CA ASN A 142 -5.09 -0.95 11.80
C ASN A 142 -6.46 -1.50 12.26
N CYS A 143 -7.52 -1.17 11.54
CA CYS A 143 -8.89 -1.64 11.81
C CYS A 143 -9.25 -2.88 11.00
N VAL A 144 -8.30 -3.44 10.26
CA VAL A 144 -8.51 -4.65 9.47
C VAL A 144 -8.84 -5.83 10.39
N SER A 145 -9.82 -6.65 10.01
CA SER A 145 -10.19 -7.82 10.79
C SER A 145 -9.06 -8.86 10.81
N GLU A 146 -9.00 -9.68 11.86
CA GLU A 146 -8.00 -10.76 11.99
C GLU A 146 -8.02 -11.74 10.80
N THR A 147 -9.20 -11.95 10.22
CA THR A 147 -9.38 -12.83 9.06
C THR A 147 -8.87 -12.21 7.76
N LEU A 148 -8.88 -10.88 7.66
CA LEU A 148 -8.44 -10.15 6.48
C LEU A 148 -6.95 -9.76 6.56
N ALA A 149 -6.41 -9.59 7.75
CA ALA A 149 -5.04 -9.13 7.97
C ALA A 149 -3.97 -9.94 7.20
N PRO A 150 -3.99 -11.30 7.20
CA PRO A 150 -3.00 -12.06 6.45
C PRO A 150 -3.06 -11.80 4.94
N ALA A 151 -4.25 -11.66 4.38
CA ALA A 151 -4.44 -11.38 2.97
C ALA A 151 -3.95 -9.98 2.59
N MET A 152 -4.20 -8.99 3.44
CA MET A 152 -3.72 -7.62 3.24
C MET A 152 -2.20 -7.54 3.33
N LEU A 153 -1.56 -8.27 4.25
CA LEU A 153 -0.11 -8.36 4.33
C LEU A 153 0.49 -8.98 3.06
N GLN A 154 -0.14 -10.04 2.56
CA GLN A 154 0.27 -10.71 1.33
C GLN A 154 0.13 -9.77 0.12
N PHE A 155 -1.00 -9.07 0.01
CA PHE A 155 -1.22 -8.06 -1.02
C PHE A 155 -0.17 -6.94 -1.00
N LEU A 156 0.17 -6.41 0.19
CA LEU A 156 1.19 -5.37 0.34
C LEU A 156 2.60 -5.88 0.03
N GLN A 157 2.87 -7.16 0.27
CA GLN A 157 4.18 -7.77 0.06
C GLN A 157 4.44 -8.10 -1.40
N TYR A 158 3.48 -8.72 -2.07
CA TYR A 158 3.66 -9.25 -3.43
C TYR A 158 3.16 -8.30 -4.52
N LYS A 159 2.27 -7.36 -4.20
CA LYS A 159 1.71 -6.37 -5.15
C LYS A 159 1.13 -7.00 -6.43
N THR A 160 0.64 -8.21 -6.29
CA THR A 160 0.01 -8.99 -7.36
C THR A 160 -1.45 -9.20 -7.02
#